data_55eacd3de03dd6b8e800955b98aad8c3
#
_entry.id   55eacd3de03dd6b8e800955b98aad8c3
#
_cell.length_a   1.000
_cell.length_b   1.000
_cell.length_c   1.000
_cell.angle_alpha   90.00
_cell.angle_beta   90.00
_cell.angle_gamma   90.00
#
_symmetry.space_group_name_H-M   'P 1'
#
loop_
_entity.id
_entity.type
_entity.pdbx_description
1 polymer ?
#
loop_
_entity_poly.entity_id
_entity_poly.type
_entity_poly.pdbx_seq_one_letter_code
_entity_poly.pdbx_strand_id
1 'polypeptide(L)'
;MSNYGVNDIETLSFREGVRQRIAMYLGSADNQGLENGIQEIISNSIDEYWMGYGNRICVTLFKDKVCVRDFGRGIPFGKKNGENVLENIFSKAHTGGKFNEKVYQSVAGLNGIGAKATCLSSKFFRCISMRDKKYAEILFEKGNMVSYEE
;
A
#
# COMPACT_ATOMS: atom_id res chain seq x y z
N MET A 1 30.50 15.36 -24.14
CA MET A 1 29.02 15.46 -24.24
C MET A 1 28.51 14.06 -24.45
N SER A 2 27.81 13.47 -23.46
CA SER A 2 27.22 12.14 -23.59
C SER A 2 26.02 12.25 -24.56
N ASN A 3 26.05 11.51 -25.67
CA ASN A 3 24.92 11.37 -26.55
C ASN A 3 23.81 10.60 -25.83
N TYR A 4 22.83 11.32 -25.33
CA TYR A 4 21.60 10.74 -24.79
C TYR A 4 20.74 10.33 -26.01
N GLY A 5 20.54 9.03 -26.19
CA GLY A 5 19.76 8.48 -27.32
C GLY A 5 18.47 7.81 -26.86
N VAL A 6 17.59 7.50 -27.80
CA VAL A 6 16.30 6.82 -27.56
C VAL A 6 16.50 5.45 -26.87
N ASN A 7 17.64 4.81 -27.07
CA ASN A 7 18.00 3.52 -26.46
C ASN A 7 18.38 3.62 -24.98
N ASP A 8 18.55 4.83 -24.44
CA ASP A 8 18.89 5.08 -23.02
C ASP A 8 17.62 5.29 -22.17
N ILE A 9 16.43 5.19 -22.79
CA ILE A 9 15.14 5.32 -22.09
C ILE A 9 14.71 3.94 -21.60
N GLU A 10 14.94 3.65 -20.31
CA GLU A 10 14.38 2.49 -19.64
C GLU A 10 12.95 2.78 -19.16
N THR A 11 11.98 1.97 -19.57
CA THR A 11 10.62 2.00 -19.04
C THR A 11 10.54 1.08 -17.82
N LEU A 12 10.61 1.66 -16.63
CA LEU A 12 10.43 0.93 -15.37
C LEU A 12 8.95 0.71 -15.10
N SER A 13 8.60 -0.48 -14.61
CA SER A 13 7.28 -0.69 -13.98
C SER A 13 7.15 0.20 -12.74
N PHE A 14 5.90 0.51 -12.34
CA PHE A 14 5.66 1.31 -11.14
C PHE A 14 6.34 0.72 -9.90
N ARG A 15 6.29 -0.60 -9.73
CA ARG A 15 6.97 -1.33 -8.65
C ARG A 15 8.48 -1.11 -8.68
N GLU A 16 9.11 -1.28 -9.83
CA GLU A 16 10.55 -1.06 -10.00
C GLU A 16 10.92 0.39 -9.71
N GLY A 17 10.13 1.34 -10.21
CA GLY A 17 10.32 2.76 -9.95
C GLY A 17 10.28 3.09 -8.45
N VAL A 18 9.32 2.56 -7.69
CA VAL A 18 9.24 2.75 -6.24
C VAL A 18 10.46 2.13 -5.55
N ARG A 19 10.83 0.91 -5.89
CA ARG A 19 11.97 0.21 -5.26
C ARG A 19 13.32 0.82 -5.56
N GLN A 20 13.50 1.38 -6.73
CA GLN A 20 14.75 2.09 -7.09
C GLN A 20 14.83 3.50 -6.47
N ARG A 21 13.69 4.14 -6.21
CA ARG A 21 13.61 5.52 -5.75
C ARG A 21 12.78 5.66 -4.48
N ILE A 22 13.04 4.81 -3.49
CA ILE A 22 12.30 4.78 -2.21
C ILE A 22 12.20 6.16 -1.57
N ALA A 23 13.31 6.92 -1.55
CA ALA A 23 13.36 8.26 -0.98
C ALA A 23 12.37 9.23 -1.63
N MET A 24 12.05 9.05 -2.91
CA MET A 24 11.08 9.88 -3.63
C MET A 24 9.65 9.68 -3.12
N TYR A 25 9.33 8.47 -2.65
CA TYR A 25 7.99 8.07 -2.20
C TYR A 25 7.81 8.11 -0.69
N LEU A 26 8.87 7.78 0.06
CA LEU A 26 8.85 7.69 1.52
C LEU A 26 9.77 8.74 2.19
N GLY A 27 10.29 9.71 1.42
CA GLY A 27 11.12 10.79 1.93
C GLY A 27 12.58 10.41 2.22
N SER A 28 12.88 9.15 2.45
CA SER A 28 14.23 8.61 2.67
C SER A 28 14.30 7.13 2.31
N ALA A 29 15.50 6.60 2.08
CA ALA A 29 15.75 5.19 1.83
C ALA A 29 16.39 4.46 3.04
N ASP A 30 16.44 5.10 4.19
CA ASP A 30 16.97 4.61 5.46
C ASP A 30 15.87 4.37 6.51
N ASN A 31 16.25 4.37 7.80
CA ASN A 31 15.31 4.20 8.92
C ASN A 31 14.20 5.26 8.92
N GLN A 32 14.48 6.50 8.49
CA GLN A 32 13.46 7.54 8.40
C GLN A 32 12.39 7.18 7.36
N GLY A 33 12.79 6.63 6.22
CA GLY A 33 11.84 6.15 5.20
C GLY A 33 11.00 4.98 5.71
N LEU A 34 11.58 4.08 6.51
CA LEU A 34 10.84 3.01 7.18
C LEU A 34 9.80 3.58 8.16
N GLU A 35 10.18 4.53 9.01
CA GLU A 35 9.26 5.20 9.94
C GLU A 35 8.14 5.91 9.20
N ASN A 36 8.44 6.63 8.12
CA ASN A 36 7.44 7.29 7.30
C ASN A 36 6.45 6.29 6.69
N GLY A 37 6.94 5.14 6.19
CA GLY A 37 6.08 4.08 5.68
C GLY A 37 5.14 3.50 6.75
N ILE A 38 5.63 3.30 7.96
CA ILE A 38 4.80 2.85 9.11
C ILE A 38 3.76 3.91 9.47
N GLN A 39 4.14 5.20 9.49
CA GLN A 39 3.23 6.31 9.74
C GLN A 39 2.11 6.39 8.70
N GLU A 40 2.39 6.13 7.42
CA GLU A 40 1.36 6.07 6.37
C GLU A 40 0.31 4.99 6.66
N ILE A 41 0.72 3.81 7.14
CA ILE A 41 -0.21 2.74 7.52
C ILE A 41 -1.03 3.15 8.77
N ILE A 42 -0.39 3.75 9.77
CA ILE A 42 -1.08 4.22 10.99
C ILE A 42 -2.07 5.33 10.64
N SER A 43 -1.70 6.26 9.76
CA SER A 43 -2.57 7.35 9.34
C SER A 43 -3.87 6.86 8.70
N ASN A 44 -3.82 5.81 7.88
CA ASN A 44 -5.02 5.20 7.32
C ASN A 44 -5.96 4.65 8.39
N SER A 45 -5.41 4.07 9.47
CA SER A 45 -6.18 3.59 10.61
C SER A 45 -6.78 4.75 11.42
N ILE A 46 -6.07 5.87 11.52
CA ILE A 46 -6.56 7.11 12.17
C ILE A 46 -7.70 7.73 11.36
N ASP A 47 -7.60 7.73 10.03
CA ASP A 47 -8.66 8.24 9.15
C ASP A 47 -9.96 7.46 9.32
N GLU A 48 -9.91 6.11 9.46
CA GLU A 48 -11.08 5.30 9.78
C GLU A 48 -11.69 5.70 11.13
N TYR A 49 -10.87 5.94 12.15
CA TYR A 49 -11.34 6.40 13.46
C TYR A 49 -12.01 7.77 13.36
N TRP A 50 -11.45 8.73 12.66
CA TRP A 50 -12.04 10.06 12.47
C TRP A 50 -13.34 10.04 11.68
N MET A 51 -13.50 9.09 10.78
CA MET A 51 -14.77 8.84 10.08
C MET A 51 -15.83 8.16 10.96
N GLY A 52 -15.51 7.87 12.24
CA GLY A 52 -16.42 7.25 13.21
C GLY A 52 -16.41 5.72 13.20
N TYR A 53 -15.42 5.09 12.58
CA TYR A 53 -15.30 3.64 12.51
C TYR A 53 -14.15 3.14 13.36
N GLY A 54 -14.47 2.18 14.25
CA GLY A 54 -13.50 1.66 15.21
C GLY A 54 -13.23 2.61 16.38
N ASN A 55 -12.58 2.10 17.39
CA ASN A 55 -12.28 2.83 18.63
C ASN A 55 -10.89 2.53 19.20
N ARG A 56 -10.11 1.75 18.48
CA ARG A 56 -8.78 1.33 18.92
C ARG A 56 -7.86 1.06 17.73
N ILE A 57 -6.62 1.47 17.88
CA ILE A 57 -5.51 1.13 16.96
C ILE A 57 -4.41 0.49 17.80
N CYS A 58 -3.93 -0.66 17.39
CA CYS A 58 -2.86 -1.39 18.04
C CYS A 58 -1.64 -1.40 17.12
N VAL A 59 -0.50 -0.94 17.62
CA VAL A 59 0.79 -1.02 16.92
C VAL A 59 1.70 -1.95 17.71
N THR A 60 2.16 -3.02 17.08
CA THR A 60 3.05 -3.99 17.71
C THR A 60 4.37 -4.04 16.95
N LEU A 61 5.45 -3.78 17.68
CA LEU A 61 6.81 -3.82 17.16
C LEU A 61 7.43 -5.20 17.42
N PHE A 62 7.91 -5.83 16.37
CA PHE A 62 8.73 -7.03 16.44
C PHE A 62 10.16 -6.69 16.01
N LYS A 63 11.07 -7.63 16.15
CA LYS A 63 12.47 -7.43 15.77
C LYS A 63 12.65 -7.05 14.29
N ASP A 64 11.84 -7.61 13.42
CA ASP A 64 11.98 -7.54 11.96
C ASP A 64 10.72 -7.08 11.22
N LYS A 65 9.66 -6.74 11.95
CA LYS A 65 8.37 -6.31 11.38
C LYS A 65 7.58 -5.43 12.33
N VAL A 66 6.64 -4.69 11.76
CA VAL A 66 5.62 -3.93 12.51
C VAL A 66 4.25 -4.44 12.10
N CYS A 67 3.36 -4.61 13.08
CA CYS A 67 1.96 -4.91 12.85
C CYS A 67 1.11 -3.72 13.30
N VAL A 68 0.29 -3.20 12.40
CA VAL A 68 -0.73 -2.20 12.70
C VAL A 68 -2.09 -2.86 12.53
N ARG A 69 -2.93 -2.78 13.57
CA ARG A 69 -4.30 -3.30 13.55
C ARG A 69 -5.26 -2.22 14.01
N ASP A 70 -6.24 -1.95 13.20
CA ASP A 70 -7.42 -1.16 13.57
C ASP A 70 -8.67 -2.03 13.68
N PHE A 71 -9.76 -1.41 14.09
CA PHE A 71 -11.08 -2.01 14.24
C PHE A 71 -12.11 -1.23 13.43
N GLY A 72 -11.68 -0.67 12.29
CA GLY A 72 -12.50 0.05 11.33
C GLY A 72 -13.37 -0.87 10.47
N ARG A 73 -13.84 -0.35 9.35
CA ARG A 73 -14.74 -1.08 8.42
C ARG A 73 -14.06 -2.21 7.67
N GLY A 74 -12.75 -2.25 7.65
CA GLY A 74 -11.96 -3.11 6.78
C GLY A 74 -11.91 -2.60 5.32
N ILE A 75 -10.79 -2.88 4.67
CA ILE A 75 -10.56 -2.55 3.26
C ILE A 75 -11.47 -3.42 2.38
N PRO A 76 -12.14 -2.88 1.36
CA PRO A 76 -12.89 -3.69 0.40
C PRO A 76 -11.99 -4.71 -0.30
N PHE A 77 -12.48 -5.92 -0.49
CA PHE A 77 -11.76 -7.00 -1.17
C PHE A 77 -12.66 -7.75 -2.16
N GLY A 78 -12.12 -8.76 -2.82
CA GLY A 78 -12.78 -9.50 -3.88
C GLY A 78 -12.25 -9.08 -5.26
N LYS A 79 -12.99 -9.44 -6.32
CA LYS A 79 -12.65 -9.12 -7.70
C LYS A 79 -13.56 -8.03 -8.27
N LYS A 80 -12.98 -7.08 -8.99
CA LYS A 80 -13.69 -6.08 -9.78
C LYS A 80 -13.11 -6.09 -11.19
N ASN A 81 -13.97 -6.29 -12.20
CA ASN A 81 -13.56 -6.41 -13.60
C ASN A 81 -12.47 -7.50 -13.85
N GLY A 82 -12.52 -8.60 -13.10
CA GLY A 82 -11.53 -9.69 -13.17
C GLY A 82 -10.24 -9.45 -12.37
N GLU A 83 -10.01 -8.25 -11.83
CA GLU A 83 -8.83 -7.90 -11.07
C GLU A 83 -9.06 -7.96 -9.57
N ASN A 84 -8.02 -8.35 -8.81
CA ASN A 84 -8.05 -8.36 -7.36
C ASN A 84 -8.01 -6.93 -6.80
N VAL A 85 -8.99 -6.59 -5.95
CA VAL A 85 -9.13 -5.22 -5.40
C VAL A 85 -7.97 -4.88 -4.46
N LEU A 86 -7.57 -5.79 -3.56
CA LEU A 86 -6.46 -5.54 -2.63
C LEU A 86 -5.12 -5.43 -3.37
N GLU A 87 -4.89 -6.25 -4.40
CA GLU A 87 -3.69 -6.11 -5.23
C GLU A 87 -3.63 -4.74 -5.89
N ASN A 88 -4.75 -4.28 -6.46
CA ASN A 88 -4.82 -2.97 -7.09
C ASN A 88 -4.55 -1.83 -6.10
N ILE A 89 -5.09 -1.95 -4.86
CA ILE A 89 -4.88 -0.96 -3.79
C ILE A 89 -3.40 -0.86 -3.43
N PHE A 90 -2.69 -1.97 -3.28
CA PHE A 90 -1.35 -1.99 -2.70
C PHE A 90 -0.21 -2.02 -3.72
N SER A 91 -0.44 -2.43 -4.97
CA SER A 91 0.67 -2.64 -5.91
C SER A 91 0.55 -1.97 -7.27
N LYS A 92 -0.67 -1.64 -7.73
CA LYS A 92 -0.83 -1.11 -9.08
C LYS A 92 -0.86 0.42 -9.11
N ALA A 93 -0.18 1.01 -10.10
CA ALA A 93 -0.32 2.43 -10.38
C ALA A 93 -1.77 2.75 -10.77
N HIS A 94 -2.27 3.90 -10.38
CA HIS A 94 -3.57 4.39 -10.86
C HIS A 94 -3.42 4.81 -12.32
N THR A 95 -3.66 3.89 -13.24
CA THR A 95 -3.75 4.19 -14.67
C THR A 95 -5.21 4.31 -15.06
N GLY A 96 -5.69 5.56 -15.19
CA GLY A 96 -6.92 5.90 -15.89
C GLY A 96 -8.23 5.85 -15.09
N GLY A 97 -8.97 6.93 -15.16
CA GLY A 97 -10.24 7.38 -14.58
C GLY A 97 -11.44 6.46 -14.48
N LYS A 98 -11.29 5.19 -14.14
CA LYS A 98 -12.41 4.23 -13.97
C LYS A 98 -12.58 3.70 -12.55
N PHE A 99 -11.76 4.12 -11.59
CA PHE A 99 -11.93 3.74 -10.18
C PHE A 99 -12.56 4.89 -9.41
N ASN A 100 -13.58 4.58 -8.60
CA ASN A 100 -14.26 5.55 -7.75
C ASN A 100 -13.23 6.13 -6.75
N GLU A 101 -12.71 7.33 -7.01
CA GLU A 101 -11.68 8.02 -6.23
C GLU A 101 -12.00 8.08 -4.73
N LYS A 102 -13.28 8.18 -4.35
CA LYS A 102 -13.71 8.28 -2.95
C LYS A 102 -13.38 7.06 -2.10
N VAL A 103 -13.43 5.84 -2.65
CA VAL A 103 -13.10 4.61 -1.90
C VAL A 103 -11.60 4.45 -1.77
N TYR A 104 -10.85 4.87 -2.78
CA TYR A 104 -9.39 4.80 -2.78
C TYR A 104 -8.75 5.89 -1.90
N GLN A 105 -9.32 7.08 -1.87
CA GLN A 105 -8.83 8.18 -1.02
C GLN A 105 -8.93 7.86 0.47
N SER A 106 -9.97 7.13 0.90
CA SER A 106 -10.11 6.75 2.32
C SER A 106 -9.16 5.65 2.77
N VAL A 107 -8.64 4.83 1.84
CA VAL A 107 -7.73 3.71 2.17
C VAL A 107 -6.26 4.08 1.94
N ALA A 108 -6.01 5.03 1.06
CA ALA A 108 -4.65 5.36 0.61
C ALA A 108 -4.07 6.60 1.30
N GLY A 109 -4.79 7.23 2.25
CA GLY A 109 -4.39 8.48 2.89
C GLY A 109 -4.52 9.69 1.94
N LEU A 110 -4.19 10.88 2.45
CA LEU A 110 -4.32 12.15 1.74
C LEU A 110 -3.66 12.19 0.34
N ASN A 111 -2.63 11.38 0.10
CA ASN A 111 -1.89 11.33 -1.16
C ASN A 111 -2.08 10.06 -1.99
N GLY A 112 -2.83 9.07 -1.50
CA GLY A 112 -3.15 7.84 -2.22
C GLY A 112 -1.97 6.93 -2.56
N ILE A 113 -0.76 7.24 -2.09
CA ILE A 113 0.50 6.59 -2.47
C ILE A 113 1.20 5.93 -1.28
N GLY A 114 1.01 6.42 -0.05
CA GLY A 114 1.80 6.01 1.10
C GLY A 114 1.75 4.51 1.41
N ALA A 115 0.56 3.93 1.58
CA ALA A 115 0.41 2.49 1.84
C ALA A 115 0.95 1.65 0.67
N LYS A 116 0.78 2.14 -0.56
CA LYS A 116 1.28 1.50 -1.78
C LYS A 116 2.82 1.53 -1.84
N ALA A 117 3.42 2.68 -1.57
CA ALA A 117 4.87 2.83 -1.50
C ALA A 117 5.46 1.95 -0.41
N THR A 118 4.82 1.87 0.76
CA THR A 118 5.20 1.00 1.87
C THR A 118 5.17 -0.47 1.47
N CYS A 119 4.08 -0.93 0.83
CA CYS A 119 3.97 -2.29 0.32
C CYS A 119 5.08 -2.60 -0.70
N LEU A 120 5.22 -1.76 -1.73
CA LEU A 120 6.15 -2.00 -2.84
C LEU A 120 7.62 -1.93 -2.42
N SER A 121 7.98 -1.11 -1.43
CA SER A 121 9.34 -0.99 -0.91
C SER A 121 9.70 -2.08 0.11
N SER A 122 8.71 -2.68 0.75
CA SER A 122 8.91 -3.68 1.80
C SER A 122 9.51 -4.99 1.25
N LYS A 123 10.28 -5.69 2.09
CA LYS A 123 10.68 -7.07 1.85
C LYS A 123 9.47 -8.00 1.90
N PHE A 124 8.57 -7.73 2.84
CA PHE A 124 7.35 -8.47 3.12
C PHE A 124 6.24 -7.50 3.50
N PHE A 125 5.05 -7.67 2.95
CA PHE A 125 3.87 -6.91 3.32
C PHE A 125 2.66 -7.83 3.32
N ARG A 126 1.95 -7.89 4.43
CA ARG A 126 0.74 -8.70 4.60
C ARG A 126 -0.41 -7.82 5.02
N CYS A 127 -1.53 -7.92 4.35
CA CYS A 127 -2.76 -7.27 4.74
C CYS A 127 -3.84 -8.33 5.02
N ILE A 128 -4.50 -8.21 6.17
CA ILE A 128 -5.71 -8.96 6.49
C ILE A 128 -6.83 -7.93 6.63
N SER A 129 -7.88 -8.10 5.87
CA SER A 129 -9.09 -7.26 5.95
C SER A 129 -10.29 -8.10 6.37
N MET A 130 -11.07 -7.57 7.31
CA MET A 130 -12.33 -8.16 7.75
C MET A 130 -13.46 -7.19 7.44
N ARG A 131 -14.43 -7.62 6.63
CA ARG A 131 -15.55 -6.82 6.21
C ARG A 131 -16.79 -7.69 5.94
N ASP A 132 -17.98 -7.23 6.38
CA ASP A 132 -19.24 -7.91 6.12
C ASP A 132 -19.26 -9.39 6.52
N LYS A 133 -18.65 -9.72 7.69
CA LYS A 133 -18.48 -11.08 8.26
C LYS A 133 -17.63 -12.02 7.39
N LYS A 134 -16.87 -11.48 6.48
CA LYS A 134 -15.87 -12.19 5.67
C LYS A 134 -14.49 -11.64 5.96
N TYR A 135 -13.47 -12.39 5.57
CA TYR A 135 -12.09 -11.90 5.61
C TYR A 135 -11.41 -12.15 4.27
N ALA A 136 -10.38 -11.37 4.01
CA ALA A 136 -9.42 -11.65 2.97
C ALA A 136 -8.01 -11.39 3.48
N GLU A 137 -7.09 -12.17 3.00
CA GLU A 137 -5.66 -12.03 3.25
C GLU A 137 -4.90 -11.92 1.94
N ILE A 138 -3.98 -10.97 1.87
CA ILE A 138 -3.07 -10.80 0.73
C ILE A 138 -1.64 -10.65 1.24
N LEU A 139 -0.71 -11.30 0.55
CA LEU A 139 0.70 -11.30 0.86
C LEU A 139 1.52 -10.82 -0.33
N PHE A 140 2.45 -9.93 -0.07
CA PHE A 140 3.44 -9.45 -1.04
C PHE A 140 4.85 -9.72 -0.55
N GLU A 141 5.72 -10.13 -1.46
CA GLU A 141 7.16 -10.18 -1.26
C GLU A 141 7.86 -9.29 -2.27
N LYS A 142 8.66 -8.33 -1.79
CA LYS A 142 9.34 -7.33 -2.62
C LYS A 142 8.40 -6.65 -3.63
N GLY A 143 7.15 -6.41 -3.21
CA GLY A 143 6.11 -5.77 -4.00
C GLY A 143 5.43 -6.66 -5.04
N ASN A 144 5.72 -7.97 -5.09
CA ASN A 144 4.96 -8.94 -5.89
C ASN A 144 3.94 -9.65 -5.01
N MET A 145 2.71 -9.78 -5.49
CA MET A 145 1.70 -10.59 -4.83
C MET A 145 2.10 -12.08 -4.92
N VAL A 146 2.18 -12.76 -3.77
CA VAL A 146 2.55 -14.18 -3.69
C VAL A 146 1.40 -15.07 -3.26
N SER A 147 0.42 -14.53 -2.50
CA SER A 147 -0.82 -15.24 -2.16
C SER A 147 -1.98 -14.31 -1.92
N TYR A 148 -3.18 -14.85 -2.14
CA TYR A 148 -4.46 -14.22 -1.81
C TYR A 148 -5.46 -15.29 -1.41
N GLU A 149 -6.17 -15.05 -0.29
CA GLU A 149 -7.26 -15.88 0.24
C GLU A 149 -8.45 -15.01 0.60
N GLU A 150 -9.65 -15.55 0.44
CA GLU A 150 -10.92 -14.90 0.78
C GLU A 150 -11.93 -15.93 1.29
#